data_2b0d6e5daacafe6bbff756c706639b78
#
_entry.id   2b0d6e5daacafe6bbff756c706639b78
#
_cell.length_a   1.000
_cell.length_b   1.000
_cell.length_c   1.000
_cell.angle_alpha   90.00
_cell.angle_beta   90.00
_cell.angle_gamma   90.00
#
_symmetry.space_group_name_H-M   'P 1'
#
loop_
_entity.id
_entity.type
_entity.pdbx_description
1 polymer ?
#
loop_
_entity_poly.entity_id
_entity_poly.type
_entity_poly.pdbx_seq_one_letter_code
_entity_poly.pdbx_strand_id
1 'polypeptide(L)'
;MKRSNQWVLGMIASLGLASGMALAQSHGMGPGMMHGMGMMRGMGMMHGMDHGEAAGGHRPMAGAVNMLTRQDEGSSADMDLVHEMLMNHTRIKRTVTNLPNGIKTVTESDDPKVAQTIKAHVASMSQRLKDGREFNIFSTTLPVLFENRDKIQSVVEVTEKGSIVTRTSTDPKVVAALQGHATEVTELVQEGMVAMRRGMMARMARGSAVH
;
A
#
# COMPACT_ATOMS: atom_id res chain seq x y z
N MET A 1 -9.20 -47.76 19.98
CA MET A 1 -9.46 -47.42 18.57
C MET A 1 -8.57 -46.23 18.21
N LYS A 2 -7.47 -46.50 17.48
CA LYS A 2 -6.52 -45.45 17.03
C LYS A 2 -7.04 -44.86 15.71
N ARG A 3 -7.24 -43.55 15.64
CA ARG A 3 -7.47 -42.83 14.39
C ARG A 3 -6.16 -42.18 13.95
N SER A 4 -5.64 -42.64 12.83
CA SER A 4 -4.46 -42.15 12.17
C SER A 4 -4.78 -40.84 11.46
N ASN A 5 -4.04 -39.78 11.76
CA ASN A 5 -4.05 -38.54 11.00
C ASN A 5 -3.14 -38.71 9.77
N GLN A 6 -3.74 -38.71 8.60
CA GLN A 6 -2.99 -38.65 7.33
C GLN A 6 -2.70 -37.18 7.00
N TRP A 7 -1.42 -36.84 6.98
CA TRP A 7 -0.91 -35.60 6.44
C TRP A 7 -0.83 -35.69 4.91
N VAL A 8 -1.61 -34.85 4.23
CA VAL A 8 -1.50 -34.70 2.77
C VAL A 8 -0.42 -33.67 2.50
N LEU A 9 0.76 -34.14 2.08
CA LEU A 9 1.79 -33.28 1.49
C LEU A 9 1.37 -32.90 0.07
N GLY A 10 1.01 -31.64 -0.15
CA GLY A 10 0.86 -31.06 -1.48
C GLY A 10 2.23 -30.69 -2.06
N MET A 11 2.70 -31.42 -3.06
CA MET A 11 3.85 -31.07 -3.87
C MET A 11 3.54 -29.84 -4.73
N ILE A 12 4.33 -28.80 -4.58
CA ILE A 12 4.36 -27.66 -5.49
C ILE A 12 5.39 -27.97 -6.58
N ALA A 13 4.93 -28.20 -7.79
CA ALA A 13 5.78 -28.33 -8.97
C ALA A 13 6.26 -26.95 -9.42
N SER A 14 7.56 -26.71 -9.32
CA SER A 14 8.22 -25.55 -9.89
C SER A 14 8.45 -25.74 -11.39
N LEU A 15 7.73 -25.01 -12.24
CA LEU A 15 8.11 -24.86 -13.65
C LEU A 15 9.04 -23.66 -13.79
N GLY A 16 10.33 -23.97 -14.05
CA GLY A 16 11.29 -23.00 -14.53
C GLY A 16 11.06 -22.70 -16.01
N LEU A 17 11.02 -21.44 -16.37
CA LEU A 17 11.14 -20.97 -17.76
C LEU A 17 12.32 -20.01 -17.84
N ALA A 18 13.39 -20.51 -18.44
CA ALA A 18 14.51 -19.72 -18.91
C ALA A 18 14.16 -19.14 -20.29
N SER A 19 14.44 -17.86 -20.49
CA SER A 19 14.53 -17.18 -21.80
C SER A 19 15.33 -15.91 -21.56
N GLY A 20 16.54 -15.78 -22.05
CA GLY A 20 16.84 -15.61 -23.45
C GLY A 20 17.26 -14.16 -23.67
N MET A 21 18.60 -13.85 -23.47
CA MET A 21 19.22 -12.57 -23.81
C MET A 21 19.12 -12.31 -25.31
N ALA A 22 18.74 -11.10 -25.69
CA ALA A 22 19.04 -10.53 -27.01
C ALA A 22 19.74 -9.18 -26.81
N LEU A 23 21.04 -9.18 -27.08
CA LEU A 23 21.88 -8.01 -27.27
C LEU A 23 21.61 -7.44 -28.69
N ALA A 24 21.26 -6.18 -28.76
CA ALA A 24 21.37 -5.42 -29.99
C ALA A 24 22.22 -4.18 -29.73
N GLN A 25 23.46 -4.23 -30.21
CA GLN A 25 24.34 -3.07 -30.39
C GLN A 25 24.00 -2.40 -31.72
N SER A 26 23.87 -1.09 -31.72
CA SER A 26 24.10 -0.32 -32.95
C SER A 26 24.87 0.96 -32.61
N HIS A 27 26.02 1.04 -33.27
CA HIS A 27 26.96 2.14 -33.33
C HIS A 27 26.38 3.27 -34.21
N GLY A 28 26.69 4.50 -33.88
CA GLY A 28 26.48 5.65 -34.72
C GLY A 28 27.28 6.85 -34.23
N MET A 29 28.52 6.95 -34.69
CA MET A 29 29.37 8.15 -34.58
C MET A 29 28.94 9.21 -35.58
N GLY A 30 29.08 10.49 -35.21
CA GLY A 30 29.23 11.59 -36.16
C GLY A 30 29.39 12.94 -35.44
N PRO A 31 30.51 13.65 -35.69
CA PRO A 31 30.80 14.93 -35.04
C PRO A 31 30.43 16.10 -35.93
N GLY A 32 30.01 17.20 -35.35
CA GLY A 32 29.77 18.47 -36.03
C GLY A 32 30.00 19.67 -35.17
N MET A 33 31.03 20.35 -35.48
CA MET A 33 31.62 21.57 -34.92
C MET A 33 30.77 22.84 -35.08
N MET A 34 31.07 23.78 -34.25
CA MET A 34 31.35 25.23 -34.42
C MET A 34 30.30 26.29 -34.11
N HIS A 35 30.71 27.10 -33.14
CA HIS A 35 30.76 28.60 -33.09
C HIS A 35 29.46 29.39 -33.13
N GLY A 36 29.35 30.28 -32.13
CA GLY A 36 28.54 31.49 -32.21
C GLY A 36 28.52 32.26 -30.90
N MET A 37 29.53 33.12 -30.70
CA MET A 37 29.48 34.22 -29.73
C MET A 37 28.35 35.19 -30.08
N GLY A 38 27.63 35.68 -29.08
CA GLY A 38 26.69 36.78 -29.21
C GLY A 38 26.26 37.34 -27.87
N MET A 39 27.01 38.29 -27.35
CA MET A 39 26.53 39.22 -26.33
C MET A 39 25.38 40.05 -26.90
N MET A 40 24.28 40.25 -26.15
CA MET A 40 23.70 41.55 -25.94
C MET A 40 22.63 41.56 -24.84
N ARG A 41 22.81 42.54 -24.00
CA ARG A 41 21.91 43.16 -23.03
C ARG A 41 20.54 43.44 -23.63
N GLY A 42 19.49 43.22 -22.83
CA GLY A 42 18.16 43.75 -23.12
C GLY A 42 17.23 43.55 -21.92
N MET A 43 17.02 44.62 -21.15
CA MET A 43 15.92 44.79 -20.24
C MET A 43 14.61 44.71 -21.00
N GLY A 44 13.61 43.96 -20.50
CA GLY A 44 12.24 43.96 -21.03
C GLY A 44 11.31 43.33 -20.04
N MET A 45 10.63 44.16 -19.25
CA MET A 45 9.39 43.79 -18.55
C MET A 45 8.33 43.39 -19.57
N MET A 46 7.48 42.44 -19.21
CA MET A 46 6.03 42.36 -19.40
C MET A 46 5.57 40.98 -19.85
N HIS A 47 4.66 40.44 -19.02
CA HIS A 47 3.45 39.70 -19.35
C HIS A 47 3.51 38.72 -20.53
N GLY A 48 3.55 37.45 -20.20
CA GLY A 48 3.13 36.36 -21.03
C GLY A 48 2.39 35.34 -20.21
N MET A 49 1.05 35.38 -20.22
CA MET A 49 0.21 34.25 -19.81
C MET A 49 0.44 33.16 -20.85
N ASP A 50 1.26 32.19 -20.52
CA ASP A 50 1.39 30.99 -21.31
C ASP A 50 0.45 29.93 -20.75
N HIS A 51 -0.62 29.63 -21.50
CA HIS A 51 -1.49 28.50 -21.28
C HIS A 51 -0.76 27.23 -21.73
N GLY A 52 0.17 26.76 -20.90
CA GLY A 52 0.76 25.44 -21.06
C GLY A 52 -0.26 24.37 -20.67
N GLU A 53 -0.67 23.58 -21.65
CA GLU A 53 -1.45 22.37 -21.46
C GLU A 53 -0.82 21.50 -20.37
N ALA A 54 -1.51 21.40 -19.23
CA ALA A 54 -1.12 20.53 -18.15
C ALA A 54 -1.42 19.09 -18.58
N ALA A 55 -0.41 18.41 -19.15
CA ALA A 55 -0.38 16.95 -19.12
C ALA A 55 -0.63 16.52 -17.67
N GLY A 56 -1.75 15.82 -17.45
CA GLY A 56 -2.19 15.36 -16.14
C GLY A 56 -1.23 14.33 -15.52
N GLY A 57 -0.07 14.81 -15.10
CA GLY A 57 0.84 14.09 -14.23
C GLY A 57 0.23 14.04 -12.84
N HIS A 58 -0.12 12.85 -12.39
CA HIS A 58 -0.46 12.59 -11.00
C HIS A 58 0.70 13.10 -10.15
N ARG A 59 0.54 14.25 -9.50
CA ARG A 59 1.49 14.70 -8.48
C ARG A 59 1.37 13.72 -7.32
N PRO A 60 2.44 12.98 -6.98
CA PRO A 60 2.41 12.10 -5.82
C PRO A 60 2.04 12.93 -4.59
N MET A 61 1.27 12.34 -3.70
CA MET A 61 0.82 12.94 -2.43
C MET A 61 2.01 13.15 -1.47
N ALA A 62 3.04 13.85 -1.91
CA ALA A 62 4.27 14.09 -1.12
C ALA A 62 3.96 14.69 0.28
N GLY A 63 2.85 15.45 0.41
CA GLY A 63 2.40 15.95 1.72
C GLY A 63 1.75 14.91 2.63
N ALA A 64 1.23 13.81 2.07
CA ALA A 64 0.53 12.80 2.87
C ALA A 64 1.50 11.88 3.65
N VAL A 65 2.73 11.71 3.15
CA VAL A 65 3.76 10.92 3.83
C VAL A 65 4.13 11.54 5.19
N ASN A 66 4.07 12.87 5.31
CA ASN A 66 4.33 13.58 6.57
C ASN A 66 3.29 13.29 7.67
N MET A 67 2.17 12.65 7.33
CA MET A 67 1.14 12.25 8.29
C MET A 67 1.43 10.90 8.95
N LEU A 68 2.41 10.14 8.44
CA LEU A 68 2.81 8.85 9.02
C LEU A 68 3.48 9.04 10.37
N THR A 69 3.25 8.10 11.27
CA THR A 69 3.90 8.04 12.58
C THR A 69 5.41 7.84 12.44
N ARG A 70 5.81 7.01 11.47
CA ARG A 70 7.20 6.73 11.09
C ARG A 70 7.31 6.71 9.58
N GLN A 71 8.44 7.15 9.05
CA GLN A 71 8.73 7.16 7.62
C GLN A 71 9.97 6.31 7.33
N ASP A 72 9.94 5.60 6.23
CA ASP A 72 11.06 4.87 5.66
C ASP A 72 11.02 4.95 4.12
N GLU A 73 11.99 4.34 3.44
CA GLU A 73 12.13 4.40 1.98
C GLU A 73 10.89 3.89 1.22
N GLY A 74 10.12 2.94 1.80
CA GLY A 74 8.91 2.40 1.19
C GLY A 74 7.64 3.22 1.47
N SER A 75 7.69 4.20 2.38
CA SER A 75 6.50 4.89 2.87
C SER A 75 5.75 5.66 1.78
N SER A 76 6.45 6.25 0.81
CA SER A 76 5.83 6.96 -0.32
C SER A 76 5.06 6.00 -1.23
N ALA A 77 5.68 4.88 -1.61
CA ALA A 77 5.05 3.89 -2.46
C ALA A 77 3.80 3.25 -1.79
N ASP A 78 3.89 2.96 -0.49
CA ASP A 78 2.74 2.45 0.25
C ASP A 78 1.62 3.47 0.38
N MET A 79 1.96 4.76 0.53
CA MET A 79 0.97 5.84 0.55
C MET A 79 0.26 5.97 -0.81
N ASP A 80 0.98 5.81 -1.91
CA ASP A 80 0.38 5.84 -3.25
C ASP A 80 -0.61 4.69 -3.44
N LEU A 81 -0.29 3.47 -2.94
CA LEU A 81 -1.21 2.33 -2.95
C LEU A 81 -2.46 2.61 -2.11
N VAL A 82 -2.30 3.16 -0.90
CA VAL A 82 -3.44 3.54 -0.04
C VAL A 82 -4.30 4.61 -0.72
N HIS A 83 -3.68 5.62 -1.30
CA HIS A 83 -4.39 6.68 -2.01
C HIS A 83 -5.21 6.12 -3.18
N GLU A 84 -4.60 5.28 -4.02
CA GLU A 84 -5.30 4.65 -5.16
C GLU A 84 -6.49 3.82 -4.69
N MET A 85 -6.36 3.06 -3.60
CA MET A 85 -7.48 2.30 -3.04
C MET A 85 -8.58 3.21 -2.50
N LEU A 86 -8.25 4.29 -1.79
CA LEU A 86 -9.22 5.24 -1.25
C LEU A 86 -9.97 5.98 -2.35
N MET A 87 -9.31 6.34 -3.46
CA MET A 87 -9.96 6.97 -4.62
C MET A 87 -10.87 6.02 -5.38
N ASN A 88 -10.63 4.72 -5.30
CA ASN A 88 -11.41 3.66 -5.94
C ASN A 88 -12.22 2.81 -4.95
N HIS A 89 -12.43 3.28 -3.71
CA HIS A 89 -13.03 2.49 -2.63
C HIS A 89 -14.39 1.89 -3.00
N THR A 90 -15.20 2.57 -3.81
CA THR A 90 -16.52 2.09 -4.28
C THR A 90 -16.45 0.87 -5.21
N ARG A 91 -15.27 0.59 -5.77
CA ARG A 91 -14.99 -0.60 -6.60
C ARG A 91 -14.41 -1.76 -5.79
N ILE A 92 -14.17 -1.57 -4.49
CA ILE A 92 -13.62 -2.58 -3.60
C ILE A 92 -14.74 -3.29 -2.88
N LYS A 93 -14.76 -4.62 -2.95
CA LYS A 93 -15.63 -5.50 -2.19
C LYS A 93 -14.84 -6.11 -1.04
N ARG A 94 -15.35 -5.96 0.19
CA ARG A 94 -14.68 -6.48 1.37
C ARG A 94 -15.64 -7.26 2.25
N THR A 95 -15.19 -8.45 2.67
CA THR A 95 -15.88 -9.28 3.66
C THR A 95 -14.93 -9.56 4.82
N VAL A 96 -15.42 -9.43 6.05
CA VAL A 96 -14.70 -9.74 7.28
C VAL A 96 -15.46 -10.84 8.03
N THR A 97 -14.73 -11.88 8.41
CA THR A 97 -15.19 -12.93 9.31
C THR A 97 -14.34 -12.88 10.57
N ASN A 98 -14.97 -12.54 11.71
CA ASN A 98 -14.33 -12.65 13.00
C ASN A 98 -14.23 -14.12 13.41
N LEU A 99 -13.02 -14.55 13.74
CA LEU A 99 -12.72 -15.88 14.25
C LEU A 99 -12.59 -15.78 15.78
N PRO A 100 -12.80 -16.87 16.53
CA PRO A 100 -12.57 -16.87 17.97
C PRO A 100 -11.16 -16.44 18.39
N ASN A 101 -10.18 -16.65 17.50
CA ASN A 101 -8.76 -16.35 17.73
C ASN A 101 -8.19 -15.36 16.68
N GLY A 102 -9.02 -14.58 15.98
CA GLY A 102 -8.51 -13.64 14.97
C GLY A 102 -9.55 -13.20 13.95
N ILE A 103 -9.11 -13.07 12.71
CA ILE A 103 -9.93 -12.63 11.57
C ILE A 103 -9.59 -13.39 10.30
N LYS A 104 -10.58 -13.50 9.40
CA LYS A 104 -10.39 -13.80 7.97
C LYS A 104 -11.03 -12.68 7.16
N THR A 105 -10.29 -12.11 6.22
CA THR A 105 -10.78 -11.03 5.36
C THR A 105 -10.61 -11.41 3.90
N VAL A 106 -11.61 -11.08 3.08
CA VAL A 106 -11.55 -11.15 1.62
C VAL A 106 -11.69 -9.74 1.09
N THR A 107 -10.74 -9.28 0.30
CA THR A 107 -10.75 -7.93 -0.29
C THR A 107 -10.46 -8.06 -1.78
N GLU A 108 -11.42 -7.67 -2.61
CA GLU A 108 -11.41 -7.92 -4.05
C GLU A 108 -12.00 -6.75 -4.83
N SER A 109 -11.69 -6.69 -6.12
CA SER A 109 -12.30 -5.79 -7.10
C SER A 109 -12.48 -6.48 -8.45
N ASP A 110 -13.55 -6.14 -9.13
CA ASP A 110 -13.75 -6.56 -10.53
C ASP A 110 -12.93 -5.70 -11.51
N ASP A 111 -12.40 -4.55 -11.07
CA ASP A 111 -11.47 -3.73 -11.82
C ASP A 111 -10.05 -4.30 -11.70
N PRO A 112 -9.41 -4.74 -12.81
CA PRO A 112 -8.10 -5.38 -12.76
C PRO A 112 -6.99 -4.50 -12.16
N LYS A 113 -7.05 -3.17 -12.36
CA LYS A 113 -6.08 -2.24 -11.81
C LYS A 113 -6.23 -2.14 -10.30
N VAL A 114 -7.46 -2.00 -9.81
CA VAL A 114 -7.76 -1.96 -8.37
C VAL A 114 -7.42 -3.30 -7.70
N ALA A 115 -7.72 -4.42 -8.37
CA ALA A 115 -7.34 -5.76 -7.90
C ALA A 115 -5.81 -5.89 -7.72
N GLN A 116 -5.03 -5.36 -8.68
CA GLN A 116 -3.57 -5.37 -8.59
C GLN A 116 -3.06 -4.47 -7.45
N THR A 117 -3.66 -3.29 -7.26
CA THR A 117 -3.34 -2.38 -6.15
C THR A 117 -3.61 -3.04 -4.79
N ILE A 118 -4.75 -3.74 -4.64
CA ILE A 118 -5.08 -4.51 -3.43
C ILE A 118 -3.99 -5.55 -3.14
N LYS A 119 -3.58 -6.34 -4.15
CA LYS A 119 -2.54 -7.38 -3.99
C LYS A 119 -1.21 -6.77 -3.56
N ALA A 120 -0.79 -5.70 -4.21
CA ALA A 120 0.46 -5.00 -3.89
C ALA A 120 0.44 -4.44 -2.45
N HIS A 121 -0.66 -3.78 -2.06
CA HIS A 121 -0.82 -3.25 -0.72
C HIS A 121 -0.79 -4.35 0.35
N VAL A 122 -1.54 -5.44 0.16
CA VAL A 122 -1.58 -6.55 1.13
C VAL A 122 -0.20 -7.20 1.27
N ALA A 123 0.52 -7.38 0.17
CA ALA A 123 1.88 -7.92 0.20
C ALA A 123 2.84 -7.00 0.98
N SER A 124 2.83 -5.69 0.68
CA SER A 124 3.67 -4.70 1.38
C SER A 124 3.34 -4.64 2.87
N MET A 125 2.06 -4.52 3.25
CA MET A 125 1.66 -4.45 4.66
C MET A 125 1.98 -5.73 5.43
N SER A 126 1.90 -6.88 4.79
CA SER A 126 2.28 -8.16 5.41
C SER A 126 3.79 -8.25 5.64
N GLN A 127 4.59 -7.75 4.69
CA GLN A 127 6.03 -7.69 4.86
C GLN A 127 6.42 -6.68 5.94
N ARG A 128 5.80 -5.48 5.95
CA ARG A 128 6.02 -4.48 7.01
C ARG A 128 5.72 -5.02 8.40
N LEU A 129 4.60 -5.74 8.57
CA LEU A 129 4.26 -6.34 9.85
C LEU A 129 5.33 -7.35 10.28
N LYS A 130 5.79 -8.21 9.38
CA LYS A 130 6.86 -9.18 9.64
C LYS A 130 8.16 -8.49 10.06
N ASP A 131 8.53 -7.41 9.39
CA ASP A 131 9.77 -6.67 9.62
C ASP A 131 9.69 -5.70 10.81
N GLY A 132 8.49 -5.49 11.38
CA GLY A 132 8.25 -4.50 12.44
C GLY A 132 8.35 -3.05 11.96
N ARG A 133 8.19 -2.80 10.65
CA ARG A 133 8.23 -1.46 10.03
C ARG A 133 6.82 -0.85 9.98
N GLU A 134 6.44 -0.19 11.06
CA GLU A 134 5.08 0.38 11.19
C GLU A 134 4.77 1.36 10.05
N PHE A 135 3.56 1.19 9.47
CA PHE A 135 2.94 2.13 8.54
C PHE A 135 1.58 2.51 9.11
N ASN A 136 1.47 3.70 9.68
CA ASN A 136 0.29 4.13 10.41
C ASN A 136 0.05 5.62 10.24
N ILE A 137 -1.16 5.98 9.81
CA ILE A 137 -1.60 7.37 9.66
C ILE A 137 -2.40 7.81 10.88
N PHE A 138 -3.38 6.99 11.31
CA PHE A 138 -4.32 7.34 12.38
C PHE A 138 -4.84 6.16 13.19
N SER A 139 -4.57 4.92 12.77
CA SER A 139 -5.07 3.72 13.43
C SER A 139 -4.63 3.65 14.91
N THR A 140 -5.56 3.24 15.76
CA THR A 140 -5.29 2.99 17.19
C THR A 140 -4.90 1.55 17.45
N THR A 141 -5.15 0.65 16.50
CA THR A 141 -4.91 -0.79 16.61
C THR A 141 -3.55 -1.20 16.06
N LEU A 142 -3.05 -0.53 15.02
CA LEU A 142 -1.76 -0.87 14.41
C LEU A 142 -0.58 -0.87 15.38
N PRO A 143 -0.40 0.09 16.31
CA PRO A 143 0.70 0.03 17.26
C PRO A 143 0.70 -1.27 18.07
N VAL A 144 -0.48 -1.73 18.54
CA VAL A 144 -0.63 -2.99 19.29
C VAL A 144 -0.23 -4.19 18.42
N LEU A 145 -0.62 -4.19 17.14
CA LEU A 145 -0.29 -5.28 16.21
C LEU A 145 1.21 -5.32 15.91
N PHE A 146 1.84 -4.18 15.68
CA PHE A 146 3.29 -4.11 15.42
C PHE A 146 4.13 -4.47 16.64
N GLU A 147 3.73 -4.04 17.85
CA GLU A 147 4.38 -4.41 19.10
C GLU A 147 4.30 -5.91 19.39
N ASN A 148 3.21 -6.56 18.97
CA ASN A 148 2.96 -7.98 19.23
C ASN A 148 3.03 -8.85 17.96
N ARG A 149 3.75 -8.41 16.91
CA ARG A 149 3.83 -9.10 15.63
C ARG A 149 4.25 -10.56 15.74
N ASP A 150 5.13 -10.87 16.68
CA ASP A 150 5.65 -12.23 16.88
C ASP A 150 4.58 -13.19 17.44
N LYS A 151 3.45 -12.66 17.96
CA LYS A 151 2.29 -13.42 18.41
C LYS A 151 1.23 -13.60 17.32
N ILE A 152 1.45 -13.04 16.13
CA ILE A 152 0.48 -13.08 15.04
C ILE A 152 0.91 -14.13 14.01
N GLN A 153 0.05 -15.11 13.79
CA GLN A 153 0.15 -16.00 12.63
C GLN A 153 -0.61 -15.37 11.47
N SER A 154 0.03 -15.26 10.31
CA SER A 154 -0.55 -14.62 9.13
C SER A 154 -0.44 -15.53 7.92
N VAL A 155 -1.58 -15.77 7.25
CA VAL A 155 -1.67 -16.46 5.98
C VAL A 155 -2.29 -15.50 4.97
N VAL A 156 -1.61 -15.31 3.83
CA VAL A 156 -2.07 -14.48 2.71
C VAL A 156 -2.21 -15.35 1.48
N GLU A 157 -3.41 -15.36 0.91
CA GLU A 157 -3.73 -16.03 -0.33
C GLU A 157 -4.05 -14.97 -1.39
N VAL A 158 -3.38 -15.02 -2.53
CA VAL A 158 -3.65 -14.14 -3.67
C VAL A 158 -4.72 -14.77 -4.53
N THR A 159 -5.79 -14.02 -4.82
CA THR A 159 -6.85 -14.42 -5.74
C THR A 159 -6.68 -13.71 -7.08
N GLU A 160 -7.46 -14.08 -8.08
CA GLU A 160 -7.50 -13.35 -9.36
C GLU A 160 -7.88 -11.87 -9.13
N LYS A 161 -8.86 -11.62 -8.23
CA LYS A 161 -9.48 -10.31 -8.00
C LYS A 161 -8.93 -9.54 -6.79
N GLY A 162 -7.99 -10.11 -6.03
CA GLY A 162 -7.47 -9.47 -4.83
C GLY A 162 -6.73 -10.42 -3.89
N SER A 163 -7.12 -10.42 -2.60
CA SER A 163 -6.43 -11.19 -1.57
C SER A 163 -7.36 -11.67 -0.46
N ILE A 164 -7.04 -12.84 0.09
CA ILE A 164 -7.61 -13.36 1.32
C ILE A 164 -6.52 -13.32 2.39
N VAL A 165 -6.83 -12.73 3.53
CA VAL A 165 -5.89 -12.63 4.67
C VAL A 165 -6.52 -13.27 5.89
N THR A 166 -5.83 -14.26 6.47
CA THR A 166 -6.18 -14.85 7.76
C THR A 166 -5.09 -14.51 8.77
N ARG A 167 -5.47 -13.86 9.87
CA ARG A 167 -4.55 -13.53 10.98
C ARG A 167 -5.14 -14.03 12.29
N THR A 168 -4.31 -14.76 13.05
CA THR A 168 -4.72 -15.37 14.31
C THR A 168 -3.68 -15.12 15.39
N SER A 169 -4.12 -15.15 16.66
CA SER A 169 -3.27 -15.08 17.83
C SER A 169 -3.89 -15.86 18.99
N THR A 170 -3.07 -16.30 19.92
CA THR A 170 -3.52 -16.85 21.20
C THR A 170 -3.69 -15.78 22.28
N ASP A 171 -3.21 -14.55 22.03
CA ASP A 171 -3.30 -13.43 22.96
C ASP A 171 -4.62 -12.67 22.73
N PRO A 172 -5.55 -12.62 23.72
CA PRO A 172 -6.83 -11.96 23.55
C PRO A 172 -6.73 -10.46 23.21
N LYS A 173 -5.70 -9.76 23.70
CA LYS A 173 -5.44 -8.35 23.37
C LYS A 173 -5.11 -8.19 21.89
N VAL A 174 -4.31 -9.10 21.34
CA VAL A 174 -3.95 -9.11 19.92
C VAL A 174 -5.17 -9.46 19.07
N VAL A 175 -5.97 -10.43 19.48
CA VAL A 175 -7.23 -10.78 18.79
C VAL A 175 -8.17 -9.58 18.72
N ALA A 176 -8.37 -8.86 19.82
CA ALA A 176 -9.18 -7.66 19.84
C ALA A 176 -8.61 -6.56 18.92
N ALA A 177 -7.29 -6.38 18.89
CA ALA A 177 -6.64 -5.44 17.99
C ALA A 177 -6.80 -5.83 16.50
N LEU A 178 -6.71 -7.13 16.16
CA LEU A 178 -6.96 -7.63 14.79
C LEU A 178 -8.40 -7.32 14.36
N GLN A 179 -9.38 -7.60 15.21
CA GLN A 179 -10.81 -7.36 14.93
C GLN A 179 -11.10 -5.85 14.83
N GLY A 180 -10.52 -5.05 15.71
CA GLY A 180 -10.62 -3.59 15.64
C GLY A 180 -10.01 -3.03 14.36
N HIS A 181 -8.83 -3.50 13.97
CA HIS A 181 -8.20 -3.10 12.71
C HIS A 181 -9.04 -3.48 11.49
N ALA A 182 -9.65 -4.67 11.51
CA ALA A 182 -10.55 -5.07 10.43
C ALA A 182 -11.75 -4.12 10.29
N THR A 183 -12.28 -3.59 11.41
CA THR A 183 -13.34 -2.57 11.42
C THR A 183 -12.84 -1.25 10.84
N GLU A 184 -11.67 -0.73 11.28
CA GLU A 184 -11.06 0.50 10.76
C GLU A 184 -10.88 0.42 9.23
N VAL A 185 -10.38 -0.70 8.71
CA VAL A 185 -10.21 -0.90 7.26
C VAL A 185 -11.55 -1.00 6.53
N THR A 186 -12.57 -1.60 7.15
CA THR A 186 -13.91 -1.67 6.55
C THR A 186 -14.53 -0.30 6.40
N GLU A 187 -14.39 0.58 7.38
CA GLU A 187 -14.82 1.98 7.28
C GLU A 187 -14.12 2.72 6.13
N LEU A 188 -12.81 2.51 5.95
CA LEU A 188 -12.06 3.08 4.83
C LEU A 188 -12.58 2.59 3.47
N VAL A 189 -12.95 1.33 3.34
CA VAL A 189 -13.53 0.77 2.12
C VAL A 189 -14.95 1.33 1.89
N GLN A 190 -15.74 1.54 2.92
CA GLN A 190 -17.10 2.07 2.80
C GLN A 190 -17.14 3.56 2.49
N GLU A 191 -16.29 4.36 3.14
CA GLU A 191 -16.38 5.82 3.14
C GLU A 191 -15.16 6.52 2.50
N GLY A 192 -14.12 5.77 2.11
CA GLY A 192 -12.95 6.30 1.42
C GLY A 192 -12.24 7.42 2.18
N MET A 193 -11.99 8.52 1.48
CA MET A 193 -11.33 9.71 2.03
C MET A 193 -12.08 10.36 3.21
N VAL A 194 -13.38 10.13 3.35
CA VAL A 194 -14.17 10.67 4.48
C VAL A 194 -13.76 9.99 5.78
N ALA A 195 -13.69 8.64 5.78
CA ALA A 195 -13.23 7.87 6.94
C ALA A 195 -11.77 8.21 7.29
N MET A 196 -10.89 8.31 6.29
CA MET A 196 -9.50 8.70 6.51
C MET A 196 -9.38 10.06 7.20
N ARG A 197 -10.10 11.08 6.69
CA ARG A 197 -10.10 12.42 7.28
C ARG A 197 -10.62 12.41 8.71
N ARG A 198 -11.72 11.68 8.98
CA ARG A 198 -12.28 11.51 10.33
C ARG A 198 -11.26 10.91 11.29
N GLY A 199 -10.56 9.84 10.89
CA GLY A 199 -9.52 9.20 11.68
C GLY A 199 -8.35 10.13 12.00
N MET A 200 -7.89 10.91 11.02
CA MET A 200 -6.84 11.91 11.21
C MET A 200 -7.24 13.01 12.19
N MET A 201 -8.45 13.55 12.07
CA MET A 201 -8.96 14.58 13.00
C MET A 201 -9.07 14.03 14.44
N ALA A 202 -9.56 12.79 14.59
CA ALA A 202 -9.63 12.13 15.89
C ALA A 202 -8.24 11.91 16.51
N ARG A 203 -7.22 11.62 15.71
CA ARG A 203 -5.83 11.53 16.17
C ARG A 203 -5.28 12.89 16.63
N MET A 204 -5.50 13.96 15.85
CA MET A 204 -5.07 15.31 16.22
C MET A 204 -5.70 15.77 17.53
N ALA A 205 -7.01 15.53 17.72
CA ALA A 205 -7.71 15.87 18.96
C ALA A 205 -7.13 15.15 20.19
N ARG A 206 -6.73 13.87 20.04
CA ARG A 206 -6.07 13.11 21.13
C ARG A 206 -4.67 13.63 21.44
N GLY A 207 -3.90 14.02 20.41
CA GLY A 207 -2.57 14.60 20.58
C GLY A 207 -2.59 15.95 21.31
N SER A 208 -3.64 16.76 21.12
CA SER A 208 -3.82 18.04 21.78
C SER A 208 -4.26 17.95 23.25
N ALA A 209 -4.80 16.80 23.67
CA ALA A 209 -5.29 16.59 25.05
C ALA A 209 -4.19 16.12 26.02
N VAL A 210 -2.95 15.93 25.56
CA VAL A 210 -1.81 15.41 26.36
C VAL A 210 -0.83 16.53 26.75
N HIS A 211 -1.16 17.77 26.48
CA HIS A 211 -0.40 18.98 26.87
C HIS A 211 -1.20 19.79 27.94
#